data_0f6d0b67c14dff226220af3133bf0ef8
#
_entry.id   0f6d0b67c14dff226220af3133bf0ef8
#
_cell.length_a   1.000
_cell.length_b   1.000
_cell.length_c   1.000
_cell.angle_alpha   90.00
_cell.angle_beta   90.00
_cell.angle_gamma   90.00
#
_symmetry.space_group_name_H-M   'P 1'
#
loop_
_entity.id
_entity.type
_entity.pdbx_description
1 polymer ?
#
loop_
_entity_poly.entity_id
_entity_poly.type
_entity_poly.pdbx_seq_one_letter_code
_entity_poly.pdbx_strand_id
1 'polypeptide(L)'
;SFYMIIVYILAAILIFGVLIAVHEFGHFAAAKLCGVRVNEFSIGMGPLIWHKETAETQYSLRLLPIGGFCAMEGEDETSEDARSLNRQGFFKKAVIFAAGSFMNFLAGFLIILAVYSGAAGFLIPAAAGTAPEFEQQNGQTLQAGDIFYEINGERVYLYSDVSLLMSLHQGQPMDLVVLRDGEKVELNDISWGTYTGTEGETYQGYGIYIAGSGPFSRPAG
;
A
#
# COMPACT_ATOMS: atom_id res chain seq x y z
N SER A 1 22.64 -12.43 5.11
CA SER A 1 23.51 -12.34 6.28
C SER A 1 22.67 -12.36 7.56
N PHE A 2 23.11 -13.05 8.61
CA PHE A 2 22.40 -13.20 9.89
C PHE A 2 22.00 -11.85 10.51
N TYR A 3 22.88 -10.85 10.42
CA TYR A 3 22.59 -9.48 10.87
C TYR A 3 21.38 -8.84 10.18
N MET A 4 21.20 -9.07 8.89
CA MET A 4 20.05 -8.52 8.16
C MET A 4 18.73 -9.12 8.65
N ILE A 5 18.72 -10.40 8.99
CA ILE A 5 17.53 -11.08 9.55
C ILE A 5 17.15 -10.43 10.89
N ILE A 6 18.14 -10.20 11.79
CA ILE A 6 17.88 -9.53 13.06
C ILE A 6 17.33 -8.12 12.85
N VAL A 7 17.89 -7.34 11.94
CA VAL A 7 17.42 -5.98 11.62
C VAL A 7 15.98 -6.02 11.12
N TYR A 8 15.63 -6.95 10.22
CA TYR A 8 14.26 -7.08 9.72
C TYR A 8 13.28 -7.49 10.83
N ILE A 9 13.68 -8.40 11.72
CA ILE A 9 12.84 -8.80 12.86
C ILE A 9 12.61 -7.62 13.80
N LEU A 10 13.65 -6.86 14.14
CA LEU A 10 13.52 -5.68 15.00
C LEU A 10 12.66 -4.58 14.35
N ALA A 11 12.85 -4.35 13.05
CA ALA A 11 12.03 -3.41 12.30
C ALA A 11 10.55 -3.85 12.26
N ALA A 12 10.27 -5.13 12.04
CA ALA A 12 8.93 -5.67 12.07
C ALA A 12 8.27 -5.48 13.45
N ILE A 13 8.97 -5.80 14.52
CA ILE A 13 8.50 -5.61 15.90
C ILE A 13 8.16 -4.13 16.15
N LEU A 14 9.03 -3.21 15.74
CA LEU A 14 8.82 -1.78 15.90
C LEU A 14 7.58 -1.30 15.10
N ILE A 15 7.46 -1.72 13.84
CA ILE A 15 6.32 -1.34 12.98
C ILE A 15 5.02 -1.87 13.58
N PHE A 16 4.97 -3.13 14.00
CA PHE A 16 3.78 -3.69 14.66
C PHE A 16 3.46 -2.96 15.96
N GLY A 17 4.46 -2.62 16.77
CA GLY A 17 4.27 -1.85 17.99
C GLY A 17 3.64 -0.48 17.72
N VAL A 18 4.12 0.22 16.69
CA VAL A 18 3.55 1.52 16.28
C VAL A 18 2.12 1.37 15.77
N LEU A 19 1.84 0.36 14.93
CA LEU A 19 0.49 0.12 14.41
C LEU A 19 -0.51 -0.18 15.54
N ILE A 20 -0.12 -0.97 16.53
CA ILE A 20 -0.97 -1.27 17.69
C ILE A 20 -1.15 -0.01 18.54
N ALA A 21 -0.10 0.76 18.79
CA ALA A 21 -0.22 2.01 19.56
C ALA A 21 -1.15 3.02 18.88
N VAL A 22 -1.12 3.14 17.56
CA VAL A 22 -2.04 3.98 16.76
C VAL A 22 -3.47 3.46 16.86
N HIS A 23 -3.66 2.14 16.80
CA HIS A 23 -4.96 1.49 16.97
C HIS A 23 -5.56 1.79 18.33
N GLU A 24 -4.80 1.55 19.41
CA GLU A 24 -5.25 1.82 20.79
C GLU A 24 -5.51 3.31 21.03
N PHE A 25 -4.70 4.18 20.40
CA PHE A 25 -4.94 5.62 20.45
C PHE A 25 -6.29 5.99 19.81
N GLY A 26 -6.72 5.27 18.76
CA GLY A 26 -8.04 5.44 18.16
C GLY A 26 -9.16 5.19 19.16
N HIS A 27 -9.11 4.08 19.89
CA HIS A 27 -10.06 3.74 20.95
C HIS A 27 -10.04 4.79 22.07
N PHE A 28 -8.84 5.17 22.52
CA PHE A 28 -8.65 6.20 23.54
C PHE A 28 -9.29 7.53 23.15
N ALA A 29 -8.97 8.04 21.96
CA ALA A 29 -9.49 9.32 21.48
C ALA A 29 -11.02 9.30 21.35
N ALA A 30 -11.57 8.24 20.76
CA ALA A 30 -13.02 8.08 20.60
C ALA A 30 -13.73 7.94 21.95
N ALA A 31 -13.17 7.17 22.90
CA ALA A 31 -13.72 7.04 24.24
C ALA A 31 -13.80 8.39 24.95
N LYS A 32 -12.72 9.17 24.92
CA LYS A 32 -12.68 10.53 25.49
C LYS A 32 -13.70 11.46 24.83
N LEU A 33 -13.79 11.46 23.50
CA LEU A 33 -14.76 12.28 22.76
C LEU A 33 -16.22 11.87 23.04
N CYS A 34 -16.48 10.58 23.26
CA CYS A 34 -17.80 10.07 23.63
C CYS A 34 -18.13 10.24 25.11
N GLY A 35 -17.20 10.74 25.94
CA GLY A 35 -17.37 10.95 27.36
C GLY A 35 -17.23 9.67 28.20
N VAL A 36 -16.64 8.61 27.63
CA VAL A 36 -16.34 7.37 28.36
C VAL A 36 -15.06 7.54 29.17
N ARG A 37 -15.07 7.05 30.39
CA ARG A 37 -13.91 7.08 31.27
C ARG A 37 -12.89 6.06 30.84
N VAL A 38 -11.64 6.51 30.64
CA VAL A 38 -10.50 5.66 30.35
C VAL A 38 -9.63 5.57 31.59
N ASN A 39 -9.50 4.38 32.14
CA ASN A 39 -8.75 4.11 33.38
C ASN A 39 -7.25 4.06 33.10
N GLU A 40 -6.83 3.34 32.05
CA GLU A 40 -5.43 3.24 31.65
C GLU A 40 -5.29 3.27 30.13
N PHE A 41 -4.29 3.99 29.65
CA PHE A 41 -3.80 3.92 28.28
C PHE A 41 -2.33 3.50 28.30
N SER A 42 -2.04 2.32 27.73
CA SER A 42 -0.72 1.72 27.78
C SER A 42 -0.13 1.52 26.38
N ILE A 43 1.13 1.93 26.24
CA ILE A 43 1.96 1.57 25.07
C ILE A 43 2.88 0.45 25.49
N GLY A 44 2.87 -0.66 24.74
CA GLY A 44 3.59 -1.87 25.06
C GLY A 44 2.85 -2.79 26.03
N MET A 45 3.46 -3.92 26.30
CA MET A 45 2.98 -4.95 27.24
C MET A 45 4.05 -5.39 28.23
N GLY A 46 3.66 -6.20 29.21
CA GLY A 46 4.58 -6.74 30.22
C GLY A 46 4.88 -5.77 31.38
N PRO A 47 6.07 -5.85 31.99
CA PRO A 47 6.42 -5.04 33.17
C PRO A 47 6.36 -3.54 32.87
N LEU A 48 5.85 -2.78 33.86
CA LEU A 48 5.76 -1.32 33.81
C LEU A 48 7.16 -0.70 33.90
N ILE A 49 7.52 0.14 32.93
CA ILE A 49 8.76 0.92 32.94
C ILE A 49 8.52 2.31 33.49
N TRP A 50 7.45 2.94 33.04
CA TRP A 50 7.09 4.30 33.42
C TRP A 50 5.58 4.48 33.38
N HIS A 51 5.06 5.28 34.32
CA HIS A 51 3.66 5.70 34.31
C HIS A 51 3.50 7.12 34.79
N LYS A 52 2.42 7.73 34.38
CA LYS A 52 1.96 9.04 34.84
C LYS A 52 0.48 8.97 35.11
N GLU A 53 0.10 9.22 36.36
CA GLU A 53 -1.28 9.33 36.74
C GLU A 53 -1.79 10.76 36.52
N THR A 54 -2.96 10.88 35.95
CA THR A 54 -3.75 12.11 35.92
C THR A 54 -5.00 11.93 36.75
N ALA A 55 -5.82 12.97 36.87
CA ALA A 55 -7.06 12.89 37.63
C ALA A 55 -8.03 11.80 37.16
N GLU A 56 -7.89 11.32 35.92
CA GLU A 56 -8.80 10.36 35.31
C GLU A 56 -8.13 9.15 34.70
N THR A 57 -6.97 9.31 34.05
CA THR A 57 -6.35 8.28 33.26
C THR A 57 -4.90 8.07 33.68
N GLN A 58 -4.50 6.82 33.87
CA GLN A 58 -3.10 6.43 33.96
C GLN A 58 -2.53 6.21 32.58
N TYR A 59 -1.42 6.87 32.27
CA TYR A 59 -0.63 6.65 31.04
C TYR A 59 0.56 5.78 31.38
N SER A 60 0.75 4.67 30.67
CA SER A 60 1.78 3.67 30.97
C SER A 60 2.66 3.39 29.77
N LEU A 61 3.94 3.17 30.03
CA LEU A 61 4.90 2.61 29.07
C LEU A 61 5.44 1.30 29.64
N ARG A 62 5.37 0.23 28.85
CA ARG A 62 5.74 -1.12 29.25
C ARG A 62 6.91 -1.65 28.46
N LEU A 63 7.58 -2.67 29.00
CA LEU A 63 8.89 -3.14 28.51
C LEU A 63 8.86 -3.73 27.10
N LEU A 64 7.82 -4.47 26.76
CA LEU A 64 7.73 -5.11 25.46
C LEU A 64 7.07 -4.15 24.47
N PRO A 65 7.76 -3.73 23.39
CA PRO A 65 7.23 -2.79 22.40
C PRO A 65 6.23 -3.46 21.45
N ILE A 66 5.58 -4.51 21.90
CA ILE A 66 4.55 -5.25 21.18
C ILE A 66 3.26 -5.13 21.96
N GLY A 67 2.23 -4.60 21.31
CA GLY A 67 0.94 -4.43 21.95
C GLY A 67 0.76 -3.07 22.60
N GLY A 68 -0.33 -2.96 23.30
CA GLY A 68 -0.83 -1.83 24.05
C GLY A 68 -2.24 -2.14 24.46
N PHE A 69 -2.86 -1.27 25.22
CA PHE A 69 -4.27 -1.37 25.55
C PHE A 69 -4.85 -0.04 26.01
N CYS A 70 -6.14 0.10 25.83
CA CYS A 70 -6.93 1.20 26.31
C CYS A 70 -8.04 0.63 27.23
N ALA A 71 -7.80 0.60 28.53
CA ALA A 71 -8.75 0.08 29.51
C ALA A 71 -9.85 1.12 29.79
N MET A 72 -11.06 0.81 29.38
CA MET A 72 -12.23 1.66 29.60
C MET A 72 -13.05 1.17 30.77
N GLU A 73 -13.62 2.11 31.53
CA GLU A 73 -14.52 1.78 32.62
C GLU A 73 -15.74 1.00 32.12
N GLY A 74 -16.01 -0.15 32.71
CA GLY A 74 -17.15 -1.00 32.35
C GLY A 74 -16.96 -1.77 31.03
N GLU A 75 -15.72 -2.04 30.63
CA GLU A 75 -15.40 -2.86 29.47
C GLU A 75 -15.48 -4.35 29.80
N ASP A 76 -14.76 -4.78 30.83
CA ASP A 76 -14.70 -6.19 31.25
C ASP A 76 -15.74 -6.54 32.32
N GLU A 77 -16.09 -5.57 33.14
CA GLU A 77 -17.05 -5.75 34.25
C GLU A 77 -18.15 -4.67 34.21
N THR A 78 -19.34 -5.02 34.72
CA THR A 78 -20.42 -4.03 34.84
C THR A 78 -20.05 -2.97 35.86
N SER A 79 -20.02 -1.72 35.42
CA SER A 79 -19.76 -0.57 36.28
C SER A 79 -21.02 0.30 36.45
N GLU A 80 -21.21 0.87 37.65
CA GLU A 80 -22.29 1.81 37.92
C GLU A 80 -21.94 3.26 37.55
N ASP A 81 -20.69 3.53 37.15
CA ASP A 81 -20.28 4.84 36.67
C ASP A 81 -21.11 5.25 35.45
N ALA A 82 -21.69 6.43 35.45
CA ALA A 82 -22.45 6.96 34.32
C ALA A 82 -21.63 7.09 33.04
N ARG A 83 -20.31 7.20 33.19
CA ARG A 83 -19.32 7.30 32.10
C ARG A 83 -18.73 5.96 31.70
N SER A 84 -19.27 4.85 32.19
CA SER A 84 -18.83 3.51 31.81
C SER A 84 -19.27 3.15 30.39
N LEU A 85 -18.45 2.34 29.70
CA LEU A 85 -18.72 1.88 28.35
C LEU A 85 -20.03 1.08 28.28
N ASN A 86 -20.25 0.19 29.26
CA ASN A 86 -21.46 -0.66 29.30
C ASN A 86 -22.79 0.13 29.36
N ARG A 87 -22.77 1.36 29.91
CA ARG A 87 -23.94 2.24 29.96
C ARG A 87 -24.13 3.14 28.74
N GLN A 88 -23.16 3.18 27.83
CA GLN A 88 -23.29 4.00 26.62
C GLN A 88 -24.23 3.36 25.59
N GLY A 89 -24.90 4.23 24.82
CA GLY A 89 -25.75 3.82 23.71
C GLY A 89 -24.98 3.15 22.58
N PHE A 90 -25.68 2.38 21.77
CA PHE A 90 -25.13 1.59 20.66
C PHE A 90 -24.18 2.40 19.74
N PHE A 91 -24.59 3.59 19.31
CA PHE A 91 -23.78 4.41 18.39
C PHE A 91 -22.44 4.83 18.97
N LYS A 92 -22.40 5.21 20.25
CA LYS A 92 -21.13 5.56 20.91
C LYS A 92 -20.20 4.35 20.98
N LYS A 93 -20.73 3.18 21.35
CA LYS A 93 -19.97 1.93 21.36
C LYS A 93 -19.44 1.59 19.97
N ALA A 94 -20.28 1.67 18.94
CA ALA A 94 -19.88 1.40 17.56
C ALA A 94 -18.73 2.33 17.09
N VAL A 95 -18.82 3.63 17.39
CA VAL A 95 -17.76 4.60 17.08
C VAL A 95 -16.46 4.25 17.82
N ILE A 96 -16.53 3.94 19.12
CA ILE A 96 -15.35 3.59 19.91
C ILE A 96 -14.69 2.32 19.37
N PHE A 97 -15.46 1.27 19.08
CA PHE A 97 -14.91 0.01 18.57
C PHE A 97 -14.34 0.14 17.14
N ALA A 98 -14.95 0.97 16.29
CA ALA A 98 -14.44 1.19 14.94
C ALA A 98 -13.21 2.12 14.89
N ALA A 99 -13.01 2.95 15.91
CA ALA A 99 -12.01 4.02 15.91
C ALA A 99 -10.57 3.50 15.82
N GLY A 100 -10.27 2.35 16.42
CA GLY A 100 -8.94 1.73 16.31
C GLY A 100 -8.58 1.40 14.88
N SER A 101 -9.43 0.68 14.16
CA SER A 101 -9.22 0.35 12.76
C SER A 101 -9.21 1.59 11.86
N PHE A 102 -10.07 2.56 12.14
CA PHE A 102 -10.09 3.84 11.42
C PHE A 102 -8.77 4.60 11.55
N MET A 103 -8.18 4.65 12.76
CA MET A 103 -6.88 5.31 12.97
C MET A 103 -5.75 4.62 12.21
N ASN A 104 -5.73 3.29 12.13
CA ASN A 104 -4.75 2.57 11.31
C ASN A 104 -4.91 2.89 9.83
N PHE A 105 -6.15 2.93 9.33
CA PHE A 105 -6.43 3.34 7.96
C PHE A 105 -5.97 4.79 7.69
N LEU A 106 -6.27 5.71 8.58
CA LEU A 106 -5.86 7.11 8.47
C LEU A 106 -4.33 7.25 8.49
N ALA A 107 -3.66 6.54 9.40
CA ALA A 107 -2.20 6.54 9.46
C ALA A 107 -1.57 5.99 8.17
N GLY A 108 -2.07 4.87 7.64
CA GLY A 108 -1.65 4.31 6.36
C GLY A 108 -1.85 5.29 5.21
N PHE A 109 -3.01 5.95 5.15
CA PHE A 109 -3.29 6.99 4.16
C PHE A 109 -2.30 8.16 4.24
N LEU A 110 -2.02 8.66 5.44
CA LEU A 110 -1.08 9.76 5.65
C LEU A 110 0.36 9.37 5.27
N ILE A 111 0.78 8.13 5.57
CA ILE A 111 2.10 7.61 5.18
C ILE A 111 2.19 7.54 3.65
N ILE A 112 1.18 6.99 2.98
CA ILE A 112 1.12 6.94 1.52
C ILE A 112 1.19 8.35 0.94
N LEU A 113 0.40 9.28 1.46
CA LEU A 113 0.39 10.67 1.01
C LEU A 113 1.77 11.32 1.18
N ALA A 114 2.44 11.10 2.32
CA ALA A 114 3.79 11.62 2.58
C ALA A 114 4.84 11.03 1.62
N VAL A 115 4.80 9.72 1.39
CA VAL A 115 5.72 9.04 0.46
C VAL A 115 5.52 9.56 -0.97
N TYR A 116 4.27 9.65 -1.43
CA TYR A 116 3.98 10.10 -2.80
C TYR A 116 4.14 11.60 -3.00
N SER A 117 3.97 12.42 -1.97
CA SER A 117 4.24 13.87 -2.06
C SER A 117 5.73 14.19 -2.27
N GLY A 118 6.63 13.30 -1.82
CA GLY A 118 8.07 13.39 -2.05
C GLY A 118 8.55 12.74 -3.36
N ALA A 119 7.66 12.05 -4.09
CA ALA A 119 8.02 11.39 -5.33
C ALA A 119 8.21 12.43 -6.45
N ALA A 120 9.39 12.43 -7.09
CA ALA A 120 9.71 13.31 -8.21
C ALA A 120 8.92 13.00 -9.50
N GLY A 121 8.19 11.90 -9.53
CA GLY A 121 7.34 11.44 -10.62
C GLY A 121 6.91 9.99 -10.43
N PHE A 122 5.94 9.58 -11.22
CA PHE A 122 5.51 8.17 -11.30
C PHE A 122 6.19 7.52 -12.49
N LEU A 123 6.53 6.23 -12.37
CA LEU A 123 6.94 5.44 -13.51
C LEU A 123 5.72 5.26 -14.43
N ILE A 124 5.75 5.90 -15.58
CA ILE A 124 4.72 5.72 -16.60
C ILE A 124 5.04 4.42 -17.33
N PRO A 125 4.07 3.51 -17.49
CA PRO A 125 4.27 2.30 -18.26
C PRO A 125 4.40 2.63 -19.75
N ALA A 126 5.62 2.73 -20.25
CA ALA A 126 5.90 3.07 -21.64
C ALA A 126 6.77 2.00 -22.30
N ALA A 127 6.63 1.85 -23.61
CA ALA A 127 7.51 1.04 -24.41
C ALA A 127 8.90 1.70 -24.50
N ALA A 128 9.96 0.93 -24.27
CA ALA A 128 11.33 1.36 -24.51
C ALA A 128 11.77 1.06 -25.97
N GLY A 129 11.05 0.19 -26.64
CA GLY A 129 11.30 -0.28 -27.99
C GLY A 129 10.79 -1.68 -28.18
N THR A 130 11.16 -2.28 -29.30
CA THR A 130 10.78 -3.64 -29.68
C THR A 130 12.01 -4.44 -30.17
N ALA A 131 11.88 -5.77 -30.15
CA ALA A 131 12.84 -6.64 -30.79
C ALA A 131 12.88 -6.39 -32.31
N PRO A 132 14.01 -6.67 -33.01
CA PRO A 132 14.15 -6.42 -34.42
C PRO A 132 13.09 -7.12 -35.30
N GLU A 133 12.63 -8.28 -34.85
CA GLU A 133 11.64 -9.10 -35.58
C GLU A 133 10.19 -8.67 -35.31
N PHE A 134 9.94 -7.76 -34.38
CA PHE A 134 8.60 -7.40 -33.93
C PHE A 134 7.72 -6.93 -35.09
N GLU A 135 8.16 -5.95 -35.86
CA GLU A 135 7.39 -5.39 -36.97
C GLU A 135 7.18 -6.44 -38.09
N GLN A 136 8.17 -7.27 -38.39
CA GLN A 136 8.04 -8.33 -39.37
C GLN A 136 7.04 -9.41 -38.96
N GLN A 137 7.00 -9.76 -37.67
CA GLN A 137 6.08 -10.79 -37.14
C GLN A 137 4.64 -10.28 -36.98
N ASN A 138 4.47 -9.02 -36.64
CA ASN A 138 3.17 -8.47 -36.28
C ASN A 138 2.55 -7.54 -37.34
N GLY A 139 3.34 -7.08 -38.33
CA GLY A 139 2.90 -6.11 -39.34
C GLY A 139 2.50 -4.74 -38.78
N GLN A 140 2.87 -4.45 -37.54
CA GLN A 140 2.52 -3.26 -36.80
C GLN A 140 3.75 -2.72 -36.06
N THR A 141 3.77 -1.41 -35.80
CA THR A 141 4.91 -0.74 -35.19
C THR A 141 4.55 -0.19 -33.81
N LEU A 142 5.21 -0.65 -32.77
CA LEU A 142 5.22 -0.05 -31.44
C LEU A 142 6.48 0.83 -31.33
N GLN A 143 6.28 2.08 -30.91
CA GLN A 143 7.37 3.06 -30.84
C GLN A 143 7.86 3.24 -29.39
N ALA A 144 9.15 3.57 -29.27
CA ALA A 144 9.67 3.98 -27.97
C ALA A 144 8.95 5.25 -27.50
N GLY A 145 8.44 5.22 -26.26
CA GLY A 145 7.63 6.30 -25.71
C GLY A 145 6.12 6.09 -25.77
N ASP A 146 5.63 5.09 -26.52
CA ASP A 146 4.23 4.69 -26.49
C ASP A 146 3.83 4.28 -25.07
N ILE A 147 2.81 4.91 -24.49
CA ILE A 147 2.34 4.63 -23.14
C ILE A 147 1.28 3.53 -23.20
N PHE A 148 1.47 2.45 -22.48
CA PHE A 148 0.47 1.38 -22.37
C PHE A 148 -0.79 1.88 -21.72
N TYR A 149 -1.91 1.77 -22.43
CA TYR A 149 -3.22 2.24 -21.98
C TYR A 149 -4.15 1.09 -21.61
N GLU A 150 -4.21 0.05 -22.45
CA GLU A 150 -4.97 -1.18 -22.23
C GLU A 150 -4.21 -2.38 -22.80
N ILE A 151 -4.36 -3.54 -22.17
CA ILE A 151 -3.88 -4.84 -22.61
C ILE A 151 -5.05 -5.81 -22.57
N ASN A 152 -5.44 -6.39 -23.70
CA ASN A 152 -6.61 -7.26 -23.83
C ASN A 152 -7.90 -6.67 -23.20
N GLY A 153 -8.12 -5.37 -23.36
CA GLY A 153 -9.27 -4.65 -22.80
C GLY A 153 -9.16 -4.32 -21.31
N GLU A 154 -8.08 -4.74 -20.63
CA GLU A 154 -7.82 -4.38 -19.23
C GLU A 154 -6.96 -3.12 -19.13
N ARG A 155 -7.42 -2.18 -18.30
CA ARG A 155 -6.75 -0.88 -18.13
C ARG A 155 -5.42 -1.01 -17.41
N VAL A 156 -4.38 -0.37 -17.96
CA VAL A 156 -3.06 -0.24 -17.35
C VAL A 156 -2.98 1.06 -16.55
N TYR A 157 -2.65 0.98 -15.28
CA TYR A 157 -2.47 2.13 -14.37
C TYR A 157 -1.03 2.26 -13.89
N LEU A 158 -0.37 1.13 -13.62
CA LEU A 158 0.96 1.07 -13.04
C LEU A 158 1.92 0.35 -13.99
N TYR A 159 3.21 0.63 -13.84
CA TYR A 159 4.26 -0.09 -14.55
C TYR A 159 4.19 -1.61 -14.33
N SER A 160 3.87 -2.04 -13.10
CA SER A 160 3.71 -3.45 -12.74
C SER A 160 2.55 -4.14 -13.46
N ASP A 161 1.50 -3.40 -13.84
CA ASP A 161 0.33 -3.96 -14.51
C ASP A 161 0.71 -4.50 -15.89
N VAL A 162 1.63 -3.83 -16.61
CA VAL A 162 2.10 -4.29 -17.91
C VAL A 162 2.72 -5.69 -17.82
N SER A 163 3.65 -5.86 -16.88
CA SER A 163 4.31 -7.17 -16.69
C SER A 163 3.33 -8.24 -16.22
N LEU A 164 2.40 -7.88 -15.34
CA LEU A 164 1.37 -8.79 -14.85
C LEU A 164 0.45 -9.23 -15.98
N LEU A 165 -0.15 -8.28 -16.71
CA LEU A 165 -1.10 -8.58 -17.78
C LEU A 165 -0.45 -9.36 -18.92
N MET A 166 0.79 -9.00 -19.32
CA MET A 166 1.55 -9.78 -20.30
C MET A 166 1.83 -11.21 -19.82
N SER A 167 2.11 -11.40 -18.52
CA SER A 167 2.36 -12.74 -17.97
C SER A 167 1.13 -13.62 -17.92
N LEU A 168 -0.06 -13.04 -17.71
CA LEU A 168 -1.33 -13.76 -17.69
C LEU A 168 -1.74 -14.29 -19.08
N HIS A 169 -1.24 -13.67 -20.15
CA HIS A 169 -1.55 -14.04 -21.54
C HIS A 169 -0.41 -14.75 -22.27
N GLN A 170 0.56 -15.28 -21.55
CA GLN A 170 1.70 -15.99 -22.15
C GLN A 170 1.25 -17.10 -23.10
N GLY A 171 1.86 -17.12 -24.29
CA GLY A 171 1.56 -18.12 -25.32
C GLY A 171 0.32 -17.86 -26.16
N GLN A 172 -0.39 -16.72 -25.93
CA GLN A 172 -1.57 -16.31 -26.70
C GLN A 172 -1.30 -14.96 -27.39
N PRO A 173 -1.98 -14.66 -28.50
CA PRO A 173 -1.96 -13.31 -29.06
C PRO A 173 -2.49 -12.29 -28.07
N MET A 174 -2.03 -11.05 -28.17
CA MET A 174 -2.37 -9.98 -27.23
C MET A 174 -2.74 -8.71 -28.01
N ASP A 175 -3.85 -8.08 -27.59
CA ASP A 175 -4.26 -6.78 -28.10
C ASP A 175 -3.75 -5.67 -27.17
N LEU A 176 -3.19 -4.61 -27.76
CA LEU A 176 -2.68 -3.46 -27.05
C LEU A 176 -3.38 -2.20 -27.51
N VAL A 177 -3.70 -1.33 -26.56
CA VAL A 177 -3.98 0.07 -26.83
C VAL A 177 -2.89 0.90 -26.16
N VAL A 178 -2.22 1.74 -26.94
CA VAL A 178 -1.20 2.65 -26.43
C VAL A 178 -1.58 4.10 -26.69
N LEU A 179 -1.02 5.02 -25.92
CA LEU A 179 -1.11 6.44 -26.18
C LEU A 179 0.18 6.89 -26.86
N ARG A 180 0.06 7.36 -28.08
CA ARG A 180 1.14 7.95 -28.89
C ARG A 180 0.79 9.42 -29.15
N ASP A 181 1.60 10.35 -28.66
CA ASP A 181 1.35 11.79 -28.77
C ASP A 181 -0.02 12.22 -28.25
N GLY A 182 -0.57 11.48 -27.27
CA GLY A 182 -1.87 11.73 -26.66
C GLY A 182 -3.05 11.07 -27.36
N GLU A 183 -2.84 10.45 -28.53
CA GLU A 183 -3.86 9.70 -29.28
C GLU A 183 -3.79 8.21 -29.00
N LYS A 184 -4.95 7.54 -29.02
CA LYS A 184 -5.01 6.07 -28.88
C LYS A 184 -4.62 5.40 -30.18
N VAL A 185 -3.68 4.47 -30.11
CA VAL A 185 -3.26 3.59 -31.20
C VAL A 185 -3.53 2.16 -30.77
N GLU A 186 -4.31 1.46 -31.58
CA GLU A 186 -4.64 0.04 -31.36
C GLU A 186 -3.66 -0.83 -32.13
N LEU A 187 -3.13 -1.83 -31.47
CA LEU A 187 -2.24 -2.85 -32.00
C LEU A 187 -2.88 -4.21 -31.67
N ASN A 188 -3.33 -4.92 -32.68
CA ASN A 188 -4.11 -6.14 -32.51
C ASN A 188 -3.29 -7.38 -32.86
N ASP A 189 -3.61 -8.51 -32.23
CA ASP A 189 -3.00 -9.81 -32.49
C ASP A 189 -1.47 -9.82 -32.37
N ILE A 190 -0.91 -9.13 -31.39
CA ILE A 190 0.52 -9.16 -31.11
C ILE A 190 0.92 -10.58 -30.72
N SER A 191 1.75 -11.19 -31.54
CA SER A 191 2.09 -12.61 -31.42
C SER A 191 3.06 -12.88 -30.26
N TRP A 192 2.80 -13.98 -29.55
CA TRP A 192 3.77 -14.61 -28.70
C TRP A 192 4.72 -15.45 -29.56
N GLY A 193 6.00 -15.15 -29.53
CA GLY A 193 6.98 -15.81 -30.39
C GLY A 193 8.39 -15.81 -29.86
N THR A 194 9.32 -16.23 -30.70
CA THR A 194 10.76 -16.16 -30.41
C THR A 194 11.32 -14.84 -30.95
N TYR A 195 11.97 -14.10 -30.09
CA TYR A 195 12.55 -12.79 -30.36
C TYR A 195 14.02 -12.76 -29.95
N THR A 196 14.78 -11.86 -30.56
CA THR A 196 16.19 -11.62 -30.22
C THR A 196 16.26 -10.48 -29.19
N GLY A 197 16.91 -10.74 -28.06
CA GLY A 197 17.16 -9.75 -27.01
C GLY A 197 18.28 -8.78 -27.38
N THR A 198 18.49 -7.79 -26.51
CA THR A 198 19.46 -6.71 -26.71
C THR A 198 20.92 -7.18 -26.72
N GLU A 199 21.22 -8.33 -26.12
CA GLU A 199 22.54 -8.94 -26.06
C GLU A 199 22.72 -10.07 -27.10
N GLY A 200 21.73 -10.27 -28.00
CA GLY A 200 21.75 -11.27 -29.04
C GLY A 200 21.25 -12.66 -28.62
N GLU A 201 20.80 -12.82 -27.38
CA GLU A 201 20.12 -14.02 -26.90
C GLU A 201 18.71 -14.15 -27.49
N THR A 202 18.22 -15.36 -27.63
CA THR A 202 16.83 -15.59 -28.06
C THR A 202 15.96 -15.92 -26.87
N TYR A 203 14.77 -15.33 -26.83
CA TYR A 203 13.78 -15.56 -25.76
C TYR A 203 12.36 -15.71 -26.31
N GLN A 204 11.48 -16.31 -25.52
CA GLN A 204 10.05 -16.40 -25.81
C GLN A 204 9.32 -15.22 -25.17
N GLY A 205 8.52 -14.50 -25.95
CA GLY A 205 7.82 -13.33 -25.46
C GLY A 205 7.01 -12.62 -26.53
N TYR A 206 6.66 -11.36 -26.27
CA TYR A 206 5.98 -10.48 -27.24
C TYR A 206 6.93 -9.56 -28.01
N GLY A 207 8.22 -9.64 -27.77
CA GLY A 207 9.21 -8.79 -28.44
C GLY A 207 9.14 -7.31 -28.03
N ILE A 208 8.59 -7.00 -26.87
CA ILE A 208 8.39 -5.64 -26.36
C ILE A 208 9.34 -5.37 -25.20
N TYR A 209 10.07 -4.28 -25.28
CA TYR A 209 10.90 -3.77 -24.19
C TYR A 209 10.12 -2.67 -23.44
N ILE A 210 10.01 -2.81 -22.15
CA ILE A 210 9.29 -1.85 -21.31
C ILE A 210 10.31 -0.89 -20.72
N ALA A 211 10.02 0.42 -20.74
CA ALA A 211 10.89 1.41 -20.14
C ALA A 211 10.97 1.17 -18.64
N GLY A 212 12.15 0.73 -18.18
CA GLY A 212 12.46 0.60 -16.77
C GLY A 212 13.03 1.90 -16.22
N SER A 213 12.56 2.30 -15.05
CA SER A 213 13.18 3.24 -14.11
C SER A 213 13.82 4.51 -14.71
N GLY A 214 13.03 5.51 -14.96
CA GLY A 214 13.44 6.90 -15.05
C GLY A 214 12.22 7.79 -14.82
N PRO A 215 12.32 8.94 -14.13
CA PRO A 215 11.22 9.87 -14.09
C PRO A 215 10.97 10.33 -15.52
N PHE A 216 9.85 9.92 -16.08
CA PHE A 216 9.40 10.48 -17.36
C PHE A 216 9.07 11.94 -17.09
N SER A 217 9.98 12.83 -17.43
CA SER A 217 9.71 14.25 -17.46
C SER A 217 8.64 14.45 -18.53
N ARG A 218 7.44 14.86 -18.12
CA ARG A 218 6.43 15.35 -19.04
C ARG A 218 7.11 16.36 -19.94
N PRO A 219 7.05 16.25 -21.27
CA PRO A 219 7.48 17.35 -22.12
C PRO A 219 6.65 18.58 -21.70
N ALA A 220 7.36 19.67 -21.40
CA ALA A 220 6.73 20.94 -21.12
C ALA A 220 5.94 21.33 -22.39
N GLY A 221 4.60 21.27 -22.32
CA GLY A 221 3.70 21.85 -23.30
C GLY A 221 3.50 23.31 -23.04
#